data_03b7596e5c237055f50d45f7ee7eda1e
#
_entry.id   03b7596e5c237055f50d45f7ee7eda1e
#
_cell.length_a   1.000
_cell.length_b   1.000
_cell.length_c   1.000
_cell.angle_alpha   90.00
_cell.angle_beta   90.00
_cell.angle_gamma   90.00
#
_symmetry.space_group_name_H-M   'P 1'
#
loop_
_entity.id
_entity.type
_entity.pdbx_description
1 polymer ?
#
loop_
_entity_poly.entity_id
_entity_poly.type
_entity_poly.pdbx_seq_one_letter_code
_entity_poly.pdbx_strand_id
1 'polypeptide(L)'
;MSHKGVSLSEDYLKILPYVLISLLGGAIVPLQLAIVNAFRESTQASQIQSTFYLYVGGAIASFLLSYLMSGGIKPPTIQEATWWMWLPGFLGSFYILFMFIAAPKIGAGNTLLWVFLGQMYFSLILSQTGLFGLAVKTIDVYKIIGLAFVTIGGMIMIYGETKAAGQ
;
A
#
# COMPACT_ATOMS: atom_id res chain seq x y z
N MET A 1 12.37 -35.53 24.50
CA MET A 1 12.15 -34.22 23.88
C MET A 1 11.03 -34.39 22.85
N SER A 2 9.81 -34.01 23.23
CA SER A 2 8.63 -34.16 22.37
C SER A 2 8.56 -32.97 21.43
N HIS A 3 8.83 -33.16 20.13
CA HIS A 3 8.48 -32.23 19.12
C HIS A 3 6.94 -32.13 19.05
N LYS A 4 6.37 -31.08 19.68
CA LYS A 4 5.00 -30.68 19.40
C LYS A 4 4.97 -30.28 17.91
N GLY A 5 4.48 -31.14 17.06
CA GLY A 5 4.09 -30.80 15.71
C GLY A 5 2.98 -29.76 15.81
N VAL A 6 3.35 -28.49 15.71
CA VAL A 6 2.38 -27.40 15.53
C VAL A 6 1.68 -27.69 14.22
N SER A 7 0.36 -27.95 14.25
CA SER A 7 -0.36 -28.27 13.05
C SER A 7 -0.38 -27.02 12.16
N LEU A 8 0.06 -27.15 10.91
CA LEU A 8 0.04 -26.07 9.92
C LEU A 8 -1.31 -25.32 9.89
N SER A 9 -2.40 -26.04 10.17
CA SER A 9 -3.75 -25.47 10.23
C SER A 9 -3.95 -24.47 11.37
N GLU A 10 -3.33 -24.65 12.54
CA GLU A 10 -3.45 -23.70 13.65
C GLU A 10 -2.71 -22.39 13.37
N ASP A 11 -1.57 -22.45 12.70
CA ASP A 11 -0.82 -21.26 12.33
C ASP A 11 -1.53 -20.45 11.24
N TYR A 12 -2.16 -21.11 10.26
CA TYR A 12 -2.99 -20.44 9.25
C TYR A 12 -4.21 -19.76 9.87
N LEU A 13 -4.89 -20.38 10.84
CA LEU A 13 -6.03 -19.77 11.53
C LEU A 13 -5.66 -18.50 12.29
N LYS A 14 -4.46 -18.43 12.89
CA LYS A 14 -3.96 -17.23 13.56
C LYS A 14 -3.64 -16.07 12.63
N ILE A 15 -3.22 -16.38 11.41
CA ILE A 15 -2.83 -15.38 10.40
C ILE A 15 -4.05 -14.88 9.63
N LEU A 16 -5.10 -15.70 9.47
CA LEU A 16 -6.27 -15.40 8.66
C LEU A 16 -6.94 -14.05 8.94
N PRO A 17 -7.17 -13.62 10.19
CA PRO A 17 -7.75 -12.29 10.46
C PRO A 17 -6.90 -11.14 9.89
N TYR A 18 -5.58 -11.25 9.99
CA TYR A 18 -4.67 -10.23 9.46
C TYR A 18 -4.65 -10.21 7.94
N VAL A 19 -4.77 -11.37 7.30
CA VAL A 19 -4.92 -11.49 5.84
C VAL A 19 -6.22 -10.81 5.40
N LEU A 20 -7.33 -11.08 6.08
CA LEU A 20 -8.63 -10.47 5.74
C LEU A 20 -8.61 -8.95 5.93
N ILE A 21 -8.04 -8.44 7.02
CA ILE A 21 -7.89 -7.00 7.24
C ILE A 21 -7.01 -6.38 6.15
N SER A 22 -5.94 -7.04 5.75
CA SER A 22 -5.05 -6.57 4.69
C SER A 22 -5.76 -6.53 3.33
N LEU A 23 -6.57 -7.54 3.01
CA LEU A 23 -7.38 -7.56 1.79
C LEU A 23 -8.41 -6.43 1.77
N LEU A 24 -9.09 -6.20 2.89
CA LEU A 24 -10.03 -5.08 3.02
C LEU A 24 -9.32 -3.73 2.85
N GLY A 25 -8.16 -3.55 3.50
CA GLY A 25 -7.33 -2.35 3.32
C GLY A 25 -6.89 -2.16 1.86
N GLY A 26 -6.50 -3.24 1.19
CA GLY A 26 -6.13 -3.22 -0.22
C GLY A 26 -7.31 -2.83 -1.13
N ALA A 27 -8.53 -3.28 -0.82
CA ALA A 27 -9.73 -2.95 -1.59
C ALA A 27 -10.15 -1.47 -1.47
N ILE A 28 -9.74 -0.79 -0.41
CA ILE A 28 -10.01 0.65 -0.25
C ILE A 28 -9.25 1.48 -1.29
N VAL A 29 -8.05 1.06 -1.69
CA VAL A 29 -7.19 1.83 -2.61
C VAL A 29 -7.82 2.04 -3.99
N PRO A 30 -8.32 0.99 -4.71
CA PRO A 30 -9.00 1.19 -5.99
C PRO A 30 -10.31 1.98 -5.85
N LEU A 31 -11.06 1.80 -4.75
CA LEU A 31 -12.26 2.60 -4.47
C LEU A 31 -11.90 4.08 -4.30
N GLN A 32 -10.86 4.40 -3.54
CA GLN A 32 -10.35 5.74 -3.35
C GLN A 32 -9.93 6.37 -4.68
N LEU A 33 -9.23 5.63 -5.53
CA LEU A 33 -8.82 6.08 -6.86
C LEU A 33 -10.02 6.40 -7.75
N ALA A 34 -11.06 5.56 -7.74
CA ALA A 34 -12.29 5.78 -8.50
C ALA A 34 -13.04 7.05 -8.03
N ILE A 35 -13.18 7.25 -6.72
CA ILE A 35 -13.85 8.42 -6.14
C ILE A 35 -13.08 9.71 -6.50
N VAL A 36 -11.75 9.69 -6.42
CA VAL A 36 -10.94 10.87 -6.76
C VAL A 36 -11.00 11.16 -8.25
N ASN A 37 -11.05 10.15 -9.12
CA ASN A 37 -11.25 10.38 -10.55
C ASN A 37 -12.61 11.04 -10.81
N ALA A 38 -13.69 10.56 -10.18
CA ALA A 38 -15.01 11.19 -10.30
C ALA A 38 -15.00 12.63 -9.78
N PHE A 39 -14.32 12.91 -8.67
CA PHE A 39 -14.13 14.27 -8.15
C PHE A 39 -13.42 15.17 -9.18
N ARG A 40 -12.34 14.67 -9.80
CA ARG A 40 -11.60 15.43 -10.82
C ARG A 40 -12.43 15.76 -12.04
N GLU A 41 -13.18 14.78 -12.54
CA GLU A 41 -14.07 14.99 -13.69
C GLU A 41 -15.16 16.02 -13.39
N SER A 42 -15.76 15.96 -12.20
CA SER A 42 -16.83 16.87 -11.79
C SER A 42 -16.34 18.29 -11.51
N THR A 43 -15.15 18.45 -10.94
CA THR A 43 -14.63 19.74 -10.45
C THR A 43 -13.58 20.36 -11.37
N GLN A 44 -13.13 19.62 -12.40
CA GLN A 44 -12.00 20.00 -13.26
C GLN A 44 -10.69 20.21 -12.49
N ALA A 45 -10.57 19.59 -11.33
CA ALA A 45 -9.39 19.70 -10.49
C ALA A 45 -8.17 18.99 -11.13
N SER A 46 -6.99 19.56 -10.97
CA SER A 46 -5.74 18.91 -11.37
C SER A 46 -5.39 17.73 -10.45
N GLN A 47 -4.45 16.87 -10.88
CA GLN A 47 -3.98 15.75 -10.06
C GLN A 47 -3.46 16.20 -8.69
N ILE A 48 -2.67 17.27 -8.67
CA ILE A 48 -2.09 17.80 -7.43
C ILE A 48 -3.15 18.38 -6.49
N GLN A 49 -4.15 19.08 -7.02
CA GLN A 49 -5.28 19.57 -6.22
C GLN A 49 -6.07 18.42 -5.62
N SER A 50 -6.36 17.38 -6.39
CA SER A 50 -7.06 16.19 -5.92
C SER A 50 -6.27 15.46 -4.84
N THR A 51 -4.95 15.37 -4.99
CA THR A 51 -4.06 14.83 -3.96
C THR A 51 -4.16 15.63 -2.66
N PHE A 52 -4.15 16.96 -2.75
CA PHE A 52 -4.31 17.83 -1.58
C PHE A 52 -5.63 17.58 -0.84
N TYR A 53 -6.77 17.60 -1.54
CA TYR A 53 -8.09 17.36 -0.91
C TYR A 53 -8.21 15.96 -0.31
N LEU A 54 -7.63 14.96 -0.96
CA LEU A 54 -7.58 13.60 -0.43
C LEU A 54 -6.85 13.55 0.92
N TYR A 55 -5.70 14.22 1.04
CA TYR A 55 -4.94 14.23 2.28
C TYR A 55 -5.57 15.10 3.37
N VAL A 56 -6.27 16.18 3.00
CA VAL A 56 -7.08 16.94 3.96
C VAL A 56 -8.19 16.04 4.54
N GLY A 57 -8.92 15.32 3.69
CA GLY A 57 -9.93 14.35 4.14
C GLY A 57 -9.31 13.25 5.01
N GLY A 58 -8.17 12.73 4.63
CA GLY A 58 -7.41 11.74 5.40
C GLY A 58 -6.97 12.27 6.77
N ALA A 59 -6.51 13.50 6.84
CA ALA A 59 -6.13 14.16 8.10
C ALA A 59 -7.33 14.31 9.04
N ILE A 60 -8.48 14.75 8.52
CA ILE A 60 -9.72 14.85 9.30
C ILE A 60 -10.15 13.47 9.81
N ALA A 61 -10.16 12.45 8.95
CA ALA A 61 -10.51 11.09 9.32
C ALA A 61 -9.57 10.53 10.40
N SER A 62 -8.27 10.74 10.25
CA SER A 62 -7.27 10.30 11.22
C SER A 62 -7.41 11.01 12.57
N PHE A 63 -7.75 12.30 12.54
CA PHE A 63 -8.04 13.09 13.74
C PHE A 63 -9.24 12.50 14.49
N LEU A 64 -10.35 12.28 13.79
CA LEU A 64 -11.58 11.71 14.39
C LEU A 64 -11.33 10.31 14.94
N LEU A 65 -10.66 9.44 14.19
CA LEU A 65 -10.32 8.08 14.64
C LEU A 65 -9.41 8.11 15.87
N SER A 66 -8.40 8.97 15.89
CA SER A 66 -7.52 9.13 17.06
C SER A 66 -8.33 9.60 18.28
N TYR A 67 -9.22 10.56 18.11
CA TYR A 67 -10.07 11.03 19.20
C TYR A 67 -10.98 9.93 19.75
N LEU A 68 -11.65 9.19 18.87
CA LEU A 68 -12.59 8.13 19.26
C LEU A 68 -11.90 6.91 19.87
N MET A 69 -10.74 6.51 19.35
CA MET A 69 -10.05 5.29 19.79
C MET A 69 -9.08 5.51 20.97
N SER A 70 -8.51 6.72 21.08
CA SER A 70 -7.49 7.02 22.08
C SER A 70 -7.94 8.06 23.14
N GLY A 71 -9.18 8.55 23.03
CA GLY A 71 -9.71 9.59 23.91
C GLY A 71 -9.03 10.96 23.75
N GLY A 72 -8.39 11.19 22.61
CA GLY A 72 -7.72 12.44 22.28
C GLY A 72 -6.41 12.24 21.49
N ILE A 73 -5.86 13.34 20.99
CA ILE A 73 -4.55 13.34 20.34
C ILE A 73 -3.49 13.52 21.43
N LYS A 74 -2.75 12.45 21.70
CA LYS A 74 -1.54 12.56 22.55
C LYS A 74 -0.39 12.98 21.64
N PRO A 75 0.29 14.12 21.93
CA PRO A 75 1.46 14.49 21.15
C PRO A 75 2.53 13.41 21.30
N PRO A 76 3.23 13.04 20.20
CA PRO A 76 4.35 12.12 20.30
C PRO A 76 5.47 12.75 21.14
N THR A 77 6.35 11.94 21.70
CA THR A 77 7.55 12.41 22.40
C THR A 77 8.54 12.96 21.36
N ILE A 78 8.38 14.24 21.02
CA ILE A 78 9.11 14.92 19.94
C ILE A 78 10.64 14.86 20.14
N GLN A 79 11.09 14.77 21.40
CA GLN A 79 12.52 14.69 21.76
C GLN A 79 13.22 13.42 21.21
N GLU A 80 12.48 12.33 20.97
CA GLU A 80 13.00 11.08 20.41
C GLU A 80 12.79 10.97 18.91
N ALA A 81 12.02 11.87 18.31
CA ALA A 81 11.71 11.84 16.89
C ALA A 81 12.80 12.55 16.08
N THR A 82 13.47 11.81 15.20
CA THR A 82 14.40 12.36 14.22
C THR A 82 13.65 12.97 13.04
N TRP A 83 14.26 13.93 12.34
CA TRP A 83 13.64 14.69 11.26
C TRP A 83 13.04 13.81 10.13
N TRP A 84 13.68 12.69 9.78
CA TRP A 84 13.22 11.80 8.71
C TRP A 84 11.93 11.03 9.07
N MET A 85 11.60 10.90 10.35
CA MET A 85 10.35 10.27 10.81
C MET A 85 9.10 11.10 10.44
N TRP A 86 9.27 12.34 10.02
CA TRP A 86 8.19 13.22 9.55
C TRP A 86 7.98 13.16 8.04
N LEU A 87 8.86 12.47 7.30
CA LEU A 87 8.76 12.34 5.85
C LEU A 87 7.59 11.46 5.34
N PRO A 88 7.02 10.51 6.08
CA PRO A 88 5.98 9.62 5.54
C PRO A 88 4.79 10.34 4.91
N GLY A 89 4.36 11.49 5.46
CA GLY A 89 3.29 12.29 4.88
C GLY A 89 3.63 12.83 3.48
N PHE A 90 4.87 13.31 3.29
CA PHE A 90 5.36 13.75 1.99
C PHE A 90 5.46 12.58 1.00
N LEU A 91 6.05 11.46 1.43
CA LEU A 91 6.17 10.26 0.60
C LEU A 91 4.80 9.74 0.17
N GLY A 92 3.82 9.75 1.08
CA GLY A 92 2.45 9.40 0.77
C GLY A 92 1.84 10.30 -0.30
N SER A 93 2.07 11.62 -0.23
CA SER A 93 1.57 12.58 -1.21
C SER A 93 2.16 12.33 -2.61
N PHE A 94 3.46 12.05 -2.72
CA PHE A 94 4.09 11.67 -3.98
C PHE A 94 3.55 10.33 -4.50
N TYR A 95 3.39 9.35 -3.63
CA TYR A 95 2.84 8.04 -3.98
C TYR A 95 1.46 8.16 -4.66
N ILE A 96 0.55 8.89 -4.03
CA ILE A 96 -0.80 9.10 -4.56
C ILE A 96 -0.76 9.94 -5.86
N LEU A 97 0.06 10.99 -5.90
CA LEU A 97 0.22 11.80 -7.10
C LEU A 97 0.69 10.96 -8.30
N PHE A 98 1.68 10.09 -8.10
CA PHE A 98 2.16 9.20 -9.16
C PHE A 98 1.07 8.24 -9.64
N MET A 99 0.24 7.72 -8.74
CA MET A 99 -0.92 6.91 -9.12
C MET A 99 -1.93 7.71 -9.97
N PHE A 100 -2.22 8.96 -9.60
CA PHE A 100 -3.15 9.81 -10.34
C PHE A 100 -2.61 10.22 -11.72
N ILE A 101 -1.30 10.30 -11.88
CA ILE A 101 -0.66 10.54 -13.18
C ILE A 101 -0.70 9.28 -14.05
N ALA A 102 -0.43 8.11 -13.45
CA ALA A 102 -0.32 6.84 -14.17
C ALA A 102 -1.69 6.25 -14.55
N ALA A 103 -2.67 6.28 -13.65
CA ALA A 103 -3.95 5.61 -13.83
C ALA A 103 -4.71 6.02 -15.12
N PRO A 104 -4.75 7.29 -15.53
CA PRO A 104 -5.38 7.68 -16.80
C PRO A 104 -4.62 7.21 -18.05
N LYS A 105 -3.35 6.81 -17.90
CA LYS A 105 -2.48 6.42 -19.03
C LYS A 105 -2.45 4.91 -19.26
N ILE A 106 -2.36 4.15 -18.19
CA ILE A 106 -2.18 2.69 -18.26
C ILE A 106 -3.34 1.91 -17.62
N GLY A 107 -4.41 2.62 -17.19
CA GLY A 107 -5.55 2.03 -16.50
C GLY A 107 -5.30 1.87 -14.99
N ALA A 108 -6.40 1.89 -14.22
CA ALA A 108 -6.33 1.81 -12.76
C ALA A 108 -5.79 0.45 -12.28
N GLY A 109 -6.21 -0.65 -12.92
CA GLY A 109 -5.77 -2.01 -12.57
C GLY A 109 -4.27 -2.19 -12.75
N ASN A 110 -3.72 -1.79 -13.91
CA ASN A 110 -2.29 -1.85 -14.19
C ASN A 110 -1.48 -0.95 -13.25
N THR A 111 -1.98 0.25 -12.97
CA THR A 111 -1.32 1.16 -12.03
C THR A 111 -1.18 0.52 -10.65
N LEU A 112 -2.25 -0.05 -10.11
CA LEU A 112 -2.25 -0.72 -8.81
C LEU A 112 -1.32 -1.93 -8.80
N LEU A 113 -1.28 -2.71 -9.88
CA LEU A 113 -0.40 -3.84 -10.02
C LEU A 113 1.08 -3.44 -9.95
N TRP A 114 1.50 -2.42 -10.75
CA TRP A 114 2.87 -1.94 -10.74
C TRP A 114 3.27 -1.31 -9.42
N VAL A 115 2.37 -0.57 -8.78
CA VAL A 115 2.57 -0.04 -7.44
C VAL A 115 2.78 -1.16 -6.43
N PHE A 116 1.94 -2.18 -6.47
CA PHE A 116 2.06 -3.35 -5.58
C PHE A 116 3.39 -4.09 -5.78
N LEU A 117 3.80 -4.31 -7.03
CA LEU A 117 5.10 -4.90 -7.35
C LEU A 117 6.25 -4.05 -6.79
N GLY A 118 6.22 -2.74 -7.00
CA GLY A 118 7.22 -1.82 -6.46
C GLY A 118 7.32 -1.90 -4.93
N GLN A 119 6.18 -1.94 -4.25
CA GLN A 119 6.11 -2.10 -2.79
C GLN A 119 6.71 -3.44 -2.35
N MET A 120 6.43 -4.53 -3.04
CA MET A 120 6.97 -5.84 -2.71
C MET A 120 8.49 -5.90 -2.90
N TYR A 121 9.01 -5.41 -4.01
CA TYR A 121 10.46 -5.36 -4.27
C TYR A 121 11.18 -4.52 -3.21
N PHE A 122 10.68 -3.32 -2.95
CA PHE A 122 11.29 -2.43 -1.98
C PHE A 122 11.20 -2.97 -0.54
N SER A 123 10.10 -3.63 -0.19
CA SER A 123 9.93 -4.32 1.09
C SER A 123 10.98 -5.41 1.33
N LEU A 124 11.37 -6.15 0.28
CA LEU A 124 12.44 -7.15 0.38
C LEU A 124 13.80 -6.49 0.67
N ILE A 125 14.11 -5.37 -0.02
CA ILE A 125 15.35 -4.61 0.23
C ILE A 125 15.38 -4.09 1.66
N LEU A 126 14.30 -3.47 2.13
CA LEU A 126 14.21 -2.96 3.48
C LEU A 126 14.35 -4.04 4.55
N SER A 127 13.73 -5.20 4.33
CA SER A 127 13.81 -6.31 5.28
C SER A 127 15.18 -6.96 5.34
N GLN A 128 15.97 -6.89 4.27
CA GLN A 128 17.36 -7.37 4.29
C GLN A 128 18.33 -6.40 4.98
N THR A 129 18.13 -5.11 4.73
CA THR A 129 19.07 -4.09 5.23
C THR A 129 18.82 -3.71 6.68
N GLY A 130 17.63 -4.00 7.21
CA GLY A 130 17.25 -3.57 8.56
C GLY A 130 17.16 -2.04 8.71
N LEU A 131 17.10 -1.30 7.60
CA LEU A 131 16.97 0.14 7.62
C LEU A 131 15.76 0.58 8.45
N PHE A 132 15.86 1.74 9.05
CA PHE A 132 14.81 2.34 9.91
C PHE A 132 14.42 1.50 11.14
N GLY A 133 15.32 0.63 11.63
CA GLY A 133 15.08 -0.21 12.81
C GLY A 133 14.20 -1.45 12.53
N LEU A 134 14.01 -1.79 11.26
CA LEU A 134 13.29 -3.01 10.89
C LEU A 134 14.09 -4.26 11.28
N ALA A 135 13.39 -5.30 11.73
CA ALA A 135 14.02 -6.59 11.99
C ALA A 135 14.58 -7.16 10.69
N VAL A 136 15.88 -7.45 10.68
CA VAL A 136 16.55 -8.08 9.54
C VAL A 136 15.97 -9.49 9.35
N LYS A 137 15.40 -9.73 8.17
CA LYS A 137 14.90 -11.03 7.76
C LYS A 137 15.62 -11.47 6.51
N THR A 138 16.21 -12.66 6.53
CA THR A 138 16.79 -13.27 5.35
C THR A 138 15.73 -13.48 4.28
N ILE A 139 16.09 -13.20 3.04
CA ILE A 139 15.21 -13.52 1.91
C ILE A 139 15.22 -15.05 1.76
N ASP A 140 14.02 -15.61 1.92
CA ASP A 140 13.79 -17.02 1.64
C ASP A 140 13.55 -17.22 0.12
N VAL A 141 13.98 -18.35 -0.39
CA VAL A 141 13.78 -18.74 -1.79
C VAL A 141 12.29 -18.72 -2.16
N TYR A 142 11.42 -19.09 -1.25
CA TYR A 142 9.96 -19.05 -1.47
C TYR A 142 9.44 -17.64 -1.75
N LYS A 143 10.01 -16.60 -1.10
CA LYS A 143 9.65 -15.20 -1.37
C LYS A 143 10.08 -14.77 -2.76
N ILE A 144 11.27 -15.18 -3.20
CA ILE A 144 11.78 -14.87 -4.55
C ILE A 144 10.89 -15.52 -5.60
N ILE A 145 10.57 -16.81 -5.43
CA ILE A 145 9.68 -17.53 -6.33
C ILE A 145 8.30 -16.89 -6.36
N GLY A 146 7.70 -16.60 -5.21
CA GLY A 146 6.41 -15.93 -5.11
C GLY A 146 6.39 -14.58 -5.84
N LEU A 147 7.44 -13.76 -5.65
CA LEU A 147 7.55 -12.46 -6.32
C LEU A 147 7.72 -12.61 -7.84
N ALA A 148 8.45 -13.63 -8.30
CA ALA A 148 8.58 -13.94 -9.73
C ALA A 148 7.22 -14.30 -10.34
N PHE A 149 6.42 -15.14 -9.68
CA PHE A 149 5.08 -15.49 -10.14
C PHE A 149 4.15 -14.27 -10.20
N VAL A 150 4.16 -13.41 -9.20
CA VAL A 150 3.34 -12.18 -9.20
C VAL A 150 3.78 -11.25 -10.34
N THR A 151 5.08 -11.13 -10.60
CA THR A 151 5.62 -10.31 -11.69
C THR A 151 5.20 -10.86 -13.06
N ILE A 152 5.31 -12.17 -13.27
CA ILE A 152 4.89 -12.83 -14.51
C ILE A 152 3.37 -12.68 -14.69
N GLY A 153 2.58 -12.92 -13.64
CA GLY A 153 1.13 -12.70 -13.66
C GLY A 153 0.75 -11.28 -14.04
N GLY A 154 1.49 -10.31 -13.50
CA GLY A 154 1.34 -8.90 -13.84
C GLY A 154 1.62 -8.58 -15.30
N MET A 155 2.68 -9.13 -15.85
CA MET A 155 3.02 -8.96 -17.28
C MET A 155 1.94 -9.57 -18.19
N ILE A 156 1.38 -10.73 -17.81
CA ILE A 156 0.29 -11.36 -18.56
C ILE A 156 -0.96 -10.49 -18.54
N MET A 157 -1.32 -9.89 -17.40
CA MET A 157 -2.45 -8.96 -17.29
C MET A 157 -2.31 -7.77 -18.24
N ILE A 158 -1.16 -7.11 -18.23
CA ILE A 158 -0.88 -5.95 -19.09
C ILE A 158 -0.94 -6.35 -20.56
N TYR A 159 -0.34 -7.47 -20.92
CA TYR A 159 -0.40 -7.98 -22.30
C TYR A 159 -1.86 -8.24 -22.76
N GLY A 160 -2.69 -8.80 -21.88
CA GLY A 160 -4.10 -9.02 -22.16
C GLY A 160 -4.87 -7.71 -22.40
N GLU A 161 -4.66 -6.70 -21.55
CA GLU A 161 -5.31 -5.38 -21.72
C GLU A 161 -4.84 -4.65 -22.98
N THR A 162 -3.53 -4.68 -23.29
CA THR A 162 -2.98 -4.03 -24.49
C THR A 162 -3.55 -4.68 -25.75
N LYS A 163 -3.73 -5.98 -25.75
CA LYS A 163 -4.35 -6.70 -26.86
C LYS A 163 -5.84 -6.37 -27.03
N ALA A 164 -6.56 -6.22 -25.93
CA ALA A 164 -7.98 -5.85 -25.94
C ALA A 164 -8.20 -4.39 -26.38
N ALA A 165 -7.28 -3.48 -26.04
CA ALA A 165 -7.35 -2.07 -26.46
C ALA A 165 -6.97 -1.84 -27.94
N GLY A 166 -6.35 -2.81 -28.59
CA GLY A 166 -5.97 -2.74 -30.02
C GLY A 166 -6.99 -3.39 -30.97
N GLN A 167 -8.11 -3.88 -30.43
CA GLN A 167 -9.26 -4.40 -31.18
C GLN A 167 -10.41 -3.38 -31.21
#